data_5377c40a7536bfc8b1acc21adad08f9f
#
_entry.id   5377c40a7536bfc8b1acc21adad08f9f
#
_cell.length_a   1.000
_cell.length_b   1.000
_cell.length_c   1.000
_cell.angle_alpha   90.00
_cell.angle_beta   90.00
_cell.angle_gamma   90.00
#
_symmetry.space_group_name_H-M   'P 1'
#
loop_
_entity.id
_entity.type
_entity.pdbx_description
1 polymer ?
#
loop_
_entity_poly.entity_id
_entity_poly.type
_entity_poly.pdbx_seq_one_letter_code
_entity_poly.pdbx_strand_id
1 'polypeptide(L)'
;MEARTFEMEFAKFIERFHAEIRDLFMEDTLHKREILSHYQLAEEMLKELADTVLSEFTVNIDKRTSVETIADKYVKLGIRCYEDGLSFSEMVRVFILLKRHVWLFFQDSNFAGQPFDVRSIVALNNRTTLFFDRAMYYFLVGYEQTQSENPTELESLYNTFLDRLRVDLNKPPRD
;
A
#
# COMPACT_ATOMS: atom_id res chain seq x y z
N MET A 1 5.05 -23.90 12.27
CA MET A 1 5.28 -22.47 12.63
C MET A 1 3.92 -21.78 12.56
N GLU A 2 3.50 -21.14 13.63
CA GLU A 2 2.19 -20.48 13.63
C GLU A 2 2.18 -19.33 12.63
N ALA A 3 1.05 -19.09 11.93
CA ALA A 3 0.91 -18.06 10.89
C ALA A 3 1.34 -16.66 11.37
N ARG A 4 1.10 -16.35 12.65
CA ARG A 4 1.51 -15.10 13.29
C ARG A 4 3.04 -14.93 13.35
N THR A 5 3.79 -16.01 13.52
CA THR A 5 5.26 -15.97 13.55
C THR A 5 5.80 -15.65 12.16
N PHE A 6 5.19 -16.19 11.10
CA PHE A 6 5.60 -15.92 9.73
C PHE A 6 5.39 -14.45 9.32
N GLU A 7 4.25 -13.87 9.69
CA GLU A 7 3.95 -12.45 9.42
C GLU A 7 4.91 -11.50 10.13
N MET A 8 5.25 -11.81 11.40
CA MET A 8 6.25 -11.04 12.15
C MET A 8 7.63 -11.13 11.51
N GLU A 9 8.05 -12.31 11.08
CA GLU A 9 9.35 -12.48 10.40
C GLU A 9 9.37 -11.76 9.05
N PHE A 10 8.23 -11.77 8.33
CA PHE A 10 8.13 -11.01 7.09
C PHE A 10 8.17 -9.49 7.32
N ALA A 11 7.49 -8.98 8.35
CA ALA A 11 7.56 -7.57 8.72
C ALA A 11 9.01 -7.15 9.02
N LYS A 12 9.73 -7.93 9.83
CA LYS A 12 11.16 -7.69 10.11
C LYS A 12 12.04 -7.78 8.86
N PHE A 13 11.70 -8.69 7.95
CA PHE A 13 12.39 -8.81 6.68
C PHE A 13 12.22 -7.54 5.84
N ILE A 14 10.99 -7.03 5.67
CA ILE A 14 10.74 -5.78 4.96
C ILE A 14 11.40 -4.59 5.66
N GLU A 15 11.35 -4.52 6.99
CA GLU A 15 12.01 -3.46 7.76
C GLU A 15 13.53 -3.47 7.54
N ARG A 16 14.14 -4.67 7.57
CA ARG A 16 15.58 -4.84 7.36
C ARG A 16 16.04 -4.42 5.97
N PHE A 17 15.25 -4.73 4.95
CA PHE A 17 15.56 -4.50 3.55
C PHE A 17 14.77 -3.34 2.93
N HIS A 18 14.27 -2.45 3.78
CA HIS A 18 13.44 -1.32 3.38
C HIS A 18 14.14 -0.46 2.29
N ALA A 19 15.41 -0.13 2.51
CA ALA A 19 16.16 0.70 1.59
C ALA A 19 16.38 0.02 0.24
N GLU A 20 16.71 -1.27 0.25
CA GLU A 20 16.93 -2.04 -0.98
C GLU A 20 15.65 -2.19 -1.80
N ILE A 21 14.51 -2.45 -1.14
CA ILE A 21 13.21 -2.54 -1.81
C ILE A 21 12.83 -1.20 -2.44
N ARG A 22 13.00 -0.10 -1.68
CA ARG A 22 12.77 1.26 -2.17
C ARG A 22 13.67 1.56 -3.37
N ASP A 23 14.97 1.27 -3.28
CA ASP A 23 15.95 1.62 -4.31
C ASP A 23 15.67 0.84 -5.62
N LEU A 24 15.31 -0.44 -5.54
CA LEU A 24 14.83 -1.21 -6.69
C LEU A 24 13.55 -0.64 -7.31
N PHE A 25 12.60 -0.23 -6.47
CA PHE A 25 11.40 0.43 -6.93
C PHE A 25 11.71 1.76 -7.63
N MET A 26 12.62 2.56 -7.06
CA MET A 26 13.07 3.84 -7.63
C MET A 26 13.75 3.63 -8.99
N GLU A 27 14.68 2.69 -9.09
CA GLU A 27 15.37 2.35 -10.33
C GLU A 27 14.39 1.97 -11.46
N ASP A 28 13.45 1.05 -11.18
CA ASP A 28 12.43 0.62 -12.16
C ASP A 28 11.50 1.78 -12.57
N THR A 29 11.15 2.63 -11.62
CA THR A 29 10.25 3.76 -11.86
C THR A 29 10.94 4.86 -12.67
N LEU A 30 12.18 5.21 -12.33
CA LEU A 30 12.96 6.24 -13.03
C LEU A 30 13.33 5.80 -14.44
N HIS A 31 13.75 4.54 -14.62
CA HIS A 31 14.02 4.00 -15.95
C HIS A 31 12.79 4.07 -16.87
N LYS A 32 11.61 3.75 -16.35
CA LYS A 32 10.35 3.86 -17.13
C LYS A 32 9.93 5.31 -17.37
N ARG A 33 10.35 6.24 -16.52
CA ARG A 33 10.12 7.67 -16.70
C ARG A 33 10.87 8.22 -17.93
N GLU A 34 12.08 7.77 -18.20
CA GLU A 34 12.83 8.13 -19.41
C GLU A 34 12.10 7.73 -20.69
N ILE A 35 11.33 6.63 -20.64
CA ILE A 35 10.54 6.12 -21.76
C ILE A 35 9.19 6.85 -21.89
N LEU A 36 8.63 7.31 -20.78
CA LEU A 36 7.29 7.90 -20.69
C LEU A 36 7.42 9.35 -20.23
N SER A 37 7.65 10.26 -21.16
CA SER A 37 7.93 11.69 -20.95
C SER A 37 6.85 12.51 -20.20
N HIS A 38 5.82 11.87 -19.67
CA HIS A 38 4.69 12.53 -18.98
C HIS A 38 4.78 12.50 -17.45
N TYR A 39 5.81 11.86 -16.87
CA TYR A 39 5.93 11.73 -15.41
C TYR A 39 6.74 12.89 -14.82
N GLN A 40 6.09 13.72 -14.01
CA GLN A 40 6.69 14.91 -13.41
C GLN A 40 6.92 14.79 -11.89
N LEU A 41 6.65 13.64 -11.30
CA LEU A 41 6.94 13.43 -9.88
C LEU A 41 8.42 13.71 -9.59
N ALA A 42 8.69 14.61 -8.67
CA ALA A 42 10.05 14.82 -8.18
C ALA A 42 10.57 13.52 -7.55
N GLU A 43 11.80 13.16 -7.84
CA GLU A 43 12.43 11.92 -7.33
C GLU A 43 12.36 11.83 -5.81
N GLU A 44 12.59 12.96 -5.13
CA GLU A 44 12.53 13.05 -3.66
C GLU A 44 11.12 12.74 -3.11
N MET A 45 10.08 13.24 -3.77
CA MET A 45 8.70 12.97 -3.39
C MET A 45 8.32 11.50 -3.60
N LEU A 46 8.77 10.91 -4.71
CA LEU A 46 8.57 9.48 -4.99
C LEU A 46 9.23 8.60 -3.92
N LYS A 47 10.44 8.99 -3.52
CA LYS A 47 11.19 8.32 -2.45
C LYS A 47 10.49 8.44 -1.10
N GLU A 48 10.08 9.65 -0.71
CA GLU A 48 9.34 9.89 0.54
C GLU A 48 8.03 9.08 0.59
N LEU A 49 7.33 9.02 -0.54
CA LEU A 49 6.10 8.22 -0.65
C LEU A 49 6.38 6.73 -0.50
N ALA A 50 7.41 6.20 -1.16
CA ALA A 50 7.80 4.81 -1.04
C ALA A 50 8.18 4.45 0.40
N ASP A 51 8.99 5.28 1.05
CA ASP A 51 9.39 5.10 2.44
C ASP A 51 8.17 5.12 3.38
N THR A 52 7.24 6.04 3.16
CA THR A 52 6.00 6.14 3.96
C THR A 52 5.16 4.87 3.81
N VAL A 53 4.90 4.43 2.57
CA VAL A 53 4.05 3.27 2.31
C VAL A 53 4.68 1.98 2.82
N LEU A 54 6.00 1.78 2.64
CA LEU A 54 6.71 0.60 3.15
C LEU A 54 6.72 0.55 4.68
N SER A 55 6.95 1.68 5.35
CA SER A 55 6.92 1.77 6.82
C SER A 55 5.54 1.45 7.37
N GLU A 56 4.48 2.01 6.78
CA GLU A 56 3.11 1.71 7.17
C GLU A 56 2.73 0.25 6.90
N PHE A 57 3.21 -0.33 5.81
CA PHE A 57 3.00 -1.73 5.49
C PHE A 57 3.57 -2.66 6.56
N THR A 58 4.81 -2.43 7.02
CA THR A 58 5.42 -3.26 8.07
C THR A 58 4.64 -3.19 9.38
N VAL A 59 4.22 -1.99 9.79
CA VAL A 59 3.41 -1.81 11.00
C VAL A 59 2.05 -2.52 10.88
N ASN A 60 1.43 -2.49 9.70
CA ASN A 60 0.11 -3.09 9.48
C ASN A 60 0.12 -4.61 9.38
N ILE A 61 1.19 -5.20 8.86
CA ILE A 61 1.32 -6.67 8.79
C ILE A 61 1.48 -7.27 10.17
N ASP A 62 2.30 -6.68 11.02
CA ASP A 62 2.55 -7.18 12.38
C ASP A 62 1.40 -6.84 13.35
N LYS A 63 0.97 -5.59 13.34
CA LYS A 63 -0.08 -5.09 14.21
C LYS A 63 -1.35 -4.92 13.39
N ARG A 64 -2.43 -5.55 13.77
CA ARG A 64 -3.75 -5.30 13.17
C ARG A 64 -4.15 -3.84 13.39
N THR A 65 -3.56 -2.95 12.59
CA THR A 65 -3.92 -1.53 12.61
C THR A 65 -5.37 -1.39 12.21
N SER A 66 -6.09 -0.50 12.87
CA SER A 66 -7.49 -0.30 12.54
C SER A 66 -7.64 0.25 11.10
N VAL A 67 -8.72 -0.12 10.45
CA VAL A 67 -9.03 0.36 9.09
C VAL A 67 -9.11 1.88 9.07
N GLU A 68 -9.63 2.47 10.14
CA GLU A 68 -9.78 3.92 10.31
C GLU A 68 -8.43 4.64 10.29
N THR A 69 -7.42 4.07 10.94
CA THR A 69 -6.07 4.66 10.97
C THR A 69 -5.42 4.67 9.58
N ILE A 70 -5.60 3.59 8.81
CA ILE A 70 -5.13 3.52 7.42
C ILE A 70 -5.89 4.55 6.58
N ALA A 71 -7.22 4.59 6.71
CA ALA A 71 -8.07 5.49 5.96
C ALA A 71 -7.67 6.95 6.15
N ASP A 72 -7.57 7.42 7.40
CA ASP A 72 -7.23 8.82 7.70
C ASP A 72 -5.88 9.24 7.08
N LYS A 73 -4.87 8.39 7.17
CA LYS A 73 -3.55 8.67 6.61
C LYS A 73 -3.57 8.77 5.09
N TYR A 74 -4.18 7.80 4.42
CA TYR A 74 -4.15 7.76 2.96
C TYR A 74 -5.11 8.75 2.31
N VAL A 75 -6.23 9.09 2.94
CA VAL A 75 -7.09 10.20 2.51
C VAL A 75 -6.31 11.51 2.55
N LYS A 76 -5.62 11.82 3.65
CA LYS A 76 -4.77 13.03 3.76
C LYS A 76 -3.65 13.04 2.73
N LEU A 77 -3.04 11.90 2.46
CA LEU A 77 -2.02 11.77 1.43
C LEU A 77 -2.60 12.06 0.03
N GLY A 78 -3.80 11.57 -0.26
CA GLY A 78 -4.49 11.83 -1.53
C GLY A 78 -4.80 13.31 -1.74
N ILE A 79 -5.32 13.98 -0.71
CA ILE A 79 -5.57 15.43 -0.71
C ILE A 79 -4.27 16.19 -1.02
N ARG A 80 -3.20 15.92 -0.27
CA ARG A 80 -1.89 16.57 -0.46
C ARG A 80 -1.35 16.36 -1.87
N CYS A 81 -1.42 15.13 -2.38
CA CYS A 81 -0.93 14.83 -3.73
C CYS A 81 -1.70 15.58 -4.82
N TYR A 82 -3.01 15.77 -4.65
CA TYR A 82 -3.80 16.61 -5.54
C TYR A 82 -3.38 18.07 -5.48
N GLU A 83 -3.22 18.64 -4.28
CA GLU A 83 -2.78 20.02 -4.05
C GLU A 83 -1.39 20.29 -4.63
N ASP A 84 -0.50 19.30 -4.55
CA ASP A 84 0.86 19.33 -5.13
C ASP A 84 0.85 19.14 -6.68
N GLY A 85 -0.33 18.97 -7.30
CA GLY A 85 -0.51 18.83 -8.74
C GLY A 85 -0.04 17.49 -9.31
N LEU A 86 0.03 16.45 -8.49
CA LEU A 86 0.44 15.12 -8.93
C LEU A 86 -0.64 14.42 -9.73
N SER A 87 -0.24 13.69 -10.75
CA SER A 87 -1.17 12.94 -11.59
C SER A 87 -1.75 11.72 -10.84
N PHE A 88 -3.08 11.58 -10.88
CA PHE A 88 -3.78 10.42 -10.35
C PHE A 88 -3.21 9.09 -10.85
N SER A 89 -2.97 8.97 -12.15
CA SER A 89 -2.46 7.74 -12.77
C SER A 89 -1.03 7.39 -12.33
N GLU A 90 -0.19 8.40 -12.07
CA GLU A 90 1.15 8.19 -11.53
C GLU A 90 1.09 7.61 -10.11
N MET A 91 0.20 8.15 -9.29
CA MET A 91 0.04 7.69 -7.91
C MET A 91 -0.49 6.25 -7.82
N VAL A 92 -1.50 5.90 -8.64
CA VAL A 92 -1.98 4.51 -8.75
C VAL A 92 -0.83 3.57 -9.15
N ARG A 93 -0.02 3.98 -10.12
CA ARG A 93 1.14 3.21 -10.55
C ARG A 93 2.17 3.01 -9.44
N VAL A 94 2.43 4.02 -8.62
CA VAL A 94 3.35 3.92 -7.45
C VAL A 94 2.90 2.78 -6.54
N PHE A 95 1.62 2.71 -6.15
CA PHE A 95 1.11 1.64 -5.30
C PHE A 95 1.24 0.26 -5.94
N ILE A 96 0.92 0.14 -7.23
CA ILE A 96 1.02 -1.12 -7.98
C ILE A 96 2.48 -1.59 -8.04
N LEU A 97 3.40 -0.71 -8.39
CA LEU A 97 4.82 -1.04 -8.54
C LEU A 97 5.44 -1.35 -7.18
N LEU A 98 5.13 -0.59 -6.14
CA LEU A 98 5.67 -0.83 -4.80
C LEU A 98 5.22 -2.18 -4.25
N LYS A 99 3.92 -2.53 -4.39
CA LYS A 99 3.41 -3.87 -4.07
C LYS A 99 4.17 -4.96 -4.81
N ARG A 100 4.42 -4.75 -6.11
CA ARG A 100 5.17 -5.70 -6.93
C ARG A 100 6.61 -5.87 -6.44
N HIS A 101 7.32 -4.78 -6.11
CA HIS A 101 8.72 -4.84 -5.67
C HIS A 101 8.87 -5.53 -4.31
N VAL A 102 7.92 -5.35 -3.40
CA VAL A 102 7.87 -6.12 -2.15
C VAL A 102 7.86 -7.63 -2.44
N TRP A 103 7.05 -8.07 -3.42
CA TRP A 103 6.96 -9.49 -3.76
C TRP A 103 8.15 -10.00 -4.56
N LEU A 104 8.69 -9.23 -5.50
CA LEU A 104 9.88 -9.61 -6.27
C LEU A 104 11.06 -9.77 -5.32
N PHE A 105 11.28 -8.81 -4.43
CA PHE A 105 12.35 -8.87 -3.45
C PHE A 105 12.21 -10.07 -2.50
N PHE A 106 10.99 -10.39 -2.08
CA PHE A 106 10.71 -11.58 -1.28
C PHE A 106 11.05 -12.86 -2.04
N GLN A 107 10.68 -12.98 -3.32
CA GLN A 107 10.94 -14.16 -4.14
C GLN A 107 12.43 -14.37 -4.40
N ASP A 108 13.17 -13.30 -4.67
CA ASP A 108 14.60 -13.35 -4.98
C ASP A 108 15.48 -13.54 -3.74
N SER A 109 14.92 -13.32 -2.56
CA SER A 109 15.61 -13.47 -1.30
C SER A 109 15.70 -14.93 -0.85
N ASN A 110 16.75 -15.27 -0.09
CA ASN A 110 16.87 -16.55 0.59
C ASN A 110 15.78 -16.78 1.65
N PHE A 111 14.92 -15.78 1.93
CA PHE A 111 13.79 -15.90 2.81
C PHE A 111 12.78 -16.91 2.25
N ALA A 112 12.56 -16.90 0.93
CA ALA A 112 11.69 -17.85 0.25
C ALA A 112 12.22 -19.29 0.24
N GLY A 113 13.52 -19.49 0.47
CA GLY A 113 14.16 -20.82 0.58
C GLY A 113 13.93 -21.55 1.89
N GLN A 114 13.28 -20.93 2.88
CA GLN A 114 12.89 -21.63 4.11
C GLN A 114 11.64 -22.49 3.88
N PRO A 115 11.45 -23.61 4.61
CA PRO A 115 10.29 -24.48 4.45
C PRO A 115 9.05 -23.79 5.04
N PHE A 116 8.44 -22.93 4.26
CA PHE A 116 7.17 -22.31 4.62
C PHE A 116 5.99 -23.14 4.14
N ASP A 117 4.98 -23.22 4.99
CA ASP A 117 3.69 -23.77 4.60
C ASP A 117 3.02 -22.85 3.54
N VAL A 118 2.52 -23.47 2.49
CA VAL A 118 1.81 -22.77 1.39
C VAL A 118 0.65 -21.91 1.92
N ARG A 119 -0.04 -22.35 2.97
CA ARG A 119 -1.12 -21.59 3.60
C ARG A 119 -0.62 -20.27 4.20
N SER A 120 0.55 -20.28 4.83
CA SER A 120 1.17 -19.08 5.39
C SER A 120 1.54 -18.08 4.29
N ILE A 121 2.07 -18.57 3.16
CA ILE A 121 2.39 -17.71 2.01
C ILE A 121 1.12 -17.10 1.41
N VAL A 122 0.06 -17.90 1.24
CA VAL A 122 -1.24 -17.41 0.74
C VAL A 122 -1.86 -16.40 1.70
N ALA A 123 -1.82 -16.64 3.00
CA ALA A 123 -2.33 -15.71 4.01
C ALA A 123 -1.56 -14.39 3.97
N LEU A 124 -0.23 -14.44 3.87
CA LEU A 124 0.61 -13.25 3.72
C LEU A 124 0.29 -12.49 2.46
N ASN A 125 0.16 -13.18 1.31
CA ASN A 125 -0.22 -12.56 0.05
C ASN A 125 -1.56 -11.81 0.15
N ASN A 126 -2.56 -12.45 0.75
CA ASN A 126 -3.87 -11.83 0.94
C ASN A 126 -3.80 -10.59 1.81
N ARG A 127 -3.00 -10.59 2.88
CA ARG A 127 -2.80 -9.41 3.74
C ARG A 127 -2.04 -8.29 3.03
N THR A 128 -0.98 -8.64 2.31
CA THR A 128 -0.22 -7.67 1.51
C THR A 128 -1.14 -7.00 0.49
N THR A 129 -1.88 -7.80 -0.26
CA THR A 129 -2.84 -7.30 -1.25
C THR A 129 -3.88 -6.40 -0.59
N LEU A 130 -4.48 -6.85 0.50
CA LEU A 130 -5.50 -6.08 1.22
C LEU A 130 -4.97 -4.74 1.74
N PHE A 131 -3.73 -4.69 2.24
CA PHE A 131 -3.12 -3.44 2.67
C PHE A 131 -2.97 -2.46 1.50
N PHE A 132 -2.33 -2.88 0.41
CA PHE A 132 -2.08 -2.01 -0.73
C PHE A 132 -3.35 -1.57 -1.43
N ASP A 133 -4.34 -2.44 -1.56
CA ASP A 133 -5.63 -2.11 -2.18
C ASP A 133 -6.42 -1.11 -1.33
N ARG A 134 -6.39 -1.24 0.00
CA ARG A 134 -6.97 -0.25 0.92
C ARG A 134 -6.24 1.08 0.89
N ALA A 135 -4.91 1.06 0.96
CA ALA A 135 -4.09 2.26 0.89
C ALA A 135 -4.38 3.05 -0.39
N MET A 136 -4.38 2.37 -1.53
CA MET A 136 -4.73 2.95 -2.82
C MET A 136 -6.16 3.49 -2.84
N TYR A 137 -7.13 2.73 -2.35
CA TYR A 137 -8.53 3.15 -2.32
C TYR A 137 -8.70 4.44 -1.52
N TYR A 138 -8.22 4.51 -0.28
CA TYR A 138 -8.35 5.71 0.54
C TYR A 138 -7.56 6.90 0.00
N PHE A 139 -6.41 6.63 -0.62
CA PHE A 139 -5.69 7.64 -1.37
C PHE A 139 -6.55 8.25 -2.48
N LEU A 140 -7.24 7.41 -3.27
CA LEU A 140 -8.13 7.86 -4.33
C LEU A 140 -9.29 8.68 -3.80
N VAL A 141 -9.91 8.26 -2.69
CA VAL A 141 -10.99 9.00 -2.03
C VAL A 141 -10.52 10.42 -1.68
N GLY A 142 -9.34 10.56 -1.07
CA GLY A 142 -8.79 11.88 -0.74
C GLY A 142 -8.49 12.73 -1.98
N TYR A 143 -7.94 12.12 -3.01
CA TYR A 143 -7.63 12.80 -4.27
C TYR A 143 -8.91 13.31 -4.97
N GLU A 144 -9.94 12.47 -5.09
CA GLU A 144 -11.22 12.80 -5.71
C GLU A 144 -12.01 13.81 -4.87
N GLN A 145 -11.94 13.74 -3.55
CA GLN A 145 -12.60 14.68 -2.64
C GLN A 145 -12.13 16.11 -2.90
N THR A 146 -10.86 16.31 -3.18
CA THR A 146 -10.29 17.63 -3.47
C THR A 146 -10.65 18.10 -4.90
N GLN A 147 -10.81 17.15 -5.83
CA GLN A 147 -11.18 17.44 -7.21
C GLN A 147 -12.67 17.78 -7.35
N SER A 148 -13.53 17.32 -6.44
CA SER A 148 -14.98 17.47 -6.50
C SER A 148 -15.43 18.87 -6.08
N GLU A 149 -16.33 19.48 -6.85
CA GLU A 149 -16.99 20.75 -6.49
C GLU A 149 -18.02 20.56 -5.35
N ASN A 150 -18.33 19.31 -4.96
CA ASN A 150 -19.30 19.00 -3.92
C ASN A 150 -18.76 18.00 -2.88
N PRO A 151 -17.94 18.45 -1.91
CA PRO A 151 -17.29 17.58 -0.93
C PRO A 151 -18.27 16.79 -0.04
N THR A 152 -19.50 17.27 0.15
CA THR A 152 -20.50 16.64 1.03
C THR A 152 -21.00 15.29 0.49
N GLU A 153 -21.11 15.14 -0.82
CA GLU A 153 -21.55 13.89 -1.46
C GLU A 153 -20.50 12.78 -1.34
N LEU A 154 -19.23 13.15 -1.49
CA LEU A 154 -18.10 12.23 -1.33
C LEU A 154 -17.93 11.77 0.13
N GLU A 155 -18.13 12.66 1.09
CA GLU A 155 -18.08 12.33 2.51
C GLU A 155 -19.17 11.32 2.89
N SER A 156 -20.37 11.47 2.32
CA SER A 156 -21.47 10.51 2.48
C SER A 156 -21.14 9.13 1.88
N LEU A 157 -20.55 9.10 0.68
CA LEU A 157 -20.10 7.86 0.02
C LEU A 157 -18.98 7.18 0.82
N TYR A 158 -18.03 7.95 1.33
CA TYR A 158 -16.93 7.48 2.17
C TYR A 158 -17.44 6.81 3.45
N ASN A 159 -18.34 7.47 4.19
CA ASN A 159 -18.94 6.92 5.41
C ASN A 159 -19.76 5.65 5.12
N THR A 160 -20.54 5.64 4.04
CA THR A 160 -21.29 4.46 3.60
C THR A 160 -20.37 3.29 3.28
N PHE A 161 -19.22 3.54 2.67
CA PHE A 161 -18.24 2.51 2.36
C PHE A 161 -17.54 1.96 3.62
N LEU A 162 -17.17 2.83 4.56
CA LEU A 162 -16.62 2.42 5.85
C LEU A 162 -17.57 1.50 6.61
N ASP A 163 -18.85 1.82 6.63
CA ASP A 163 -19.88 1.02 7.29
C ASP A 163 -20.03 -0.36 6.64
N ARG A 164 -19.97 -0.43 5.31
CA ARG A 164 -19.98 -1.71 4.58
C ARG A 164 -18.74 -2.55 4.88
N LEU A 165 -17.56 -1.95 4.91
CA LEU A 165 -16.32 -2.65 5.27
C LEU A 165 -16.35 -3.19 6.70
N ARG A 166 -16.89 -2.43 7.66
CA ARG A 166 -17.06 -2.88 9.04
C ARG A 166 -17.97 -4.11 9.14
N VAL A 167 -19.04 -4.13 8.36
CA VAL A 167 -19.96 -5.28 8.30
C VAL A 167 -19.28 -6.51 7.70
N ASP A 168 -18.51 -6.35 6.63
CA ASP A 168 -17.84 -7.48 5.95
C ASP A 168 -16.66 -8.04 6.75
N LEU A 169 -15.93 -7.20 7.48
CA LEU A 169 -14.81 -7.62 8.34
C LEU A 169 -15.26 -8.34 9.62
N ASN A 170 -16.50 -8.10 10.06
CA ASN A 170 -17.06 -8.74 11.25
C ASN A 170 -17.85 -10.03 10.94
N LYS A 171 -17.94 -10.42 9.67
CA LYS A 171 -18.52 -11.71 9.31
C LYS A 171 -17.58 -12.85 9.73
N PRO A 172 -18.06 -13.87 10.43
CA PRO A 172 -17.27 -15.06 10.70
C PRO A 172 -16.83 -15.71 9.37
N PRO A 173 -15.65 -16.37 9.35
CA PRO A 173 -15.24 -17.13 8.19
C PRO A 173 -16.33 -18.15 7.83
N ARG A 174 -16.65 -18.24 6.55
CA ARG A 174 -17.56 -19.29 6.06
C ARG A 174 -16.84 -20.63 6.21
N ASP A 175 -17.48 -21.56 6.93
CA ASP A 175 -17.03 -22.95 7.08
C ASP A 175 -16.88 -23.66 5.73
#